data_307d14ad3bead9b54a2df07a1a5ef3ec
#
_entry.id   307d14ad3bead9b54a2df07a1a5ef3ec
#
_cell.length_a   1.000
_cell.length_b   1.000
_cell.length_c   1.000
_cell.angle_alpha   90.00
_cell.angle_beta   90.00
_cell.angle_gamma   90.00
#
_symmetry.space_group_name_H-M   'P 1'
#
loop_
_entity.id
_entity.type
_entity.pdbx_description
1 polymer ?
#
loop_
_entity_poly.entity_id
_entity_poly.type
_entity_poly.pdbx_seq_one_letter_code
_entity_poly.pdbx_strand_id
1 'polypeptide(L)'
;MRNGRSANQLKILAGWLLCMSCAHADPAARGEPAVAAHHAWAFKLTPSYYVTGGLADAIDLNLRGGRGAHALWLAHYRRAAEFEQTRIGYEYTVHLPIGQLIPSLQLASHGFAGGSLNAQIGDSVYALLGLGRTNLRDYYNLNFDPNDSIVVGLGTRLLPKSNVSLYTVRDNRLSTGQKVIHLVWRFAPDDHQRWTVDLSAKHGRPVADAEAVSGHALSLTYDYRQVFVRLARERRVNFSDADQTRVSIGLRF
;
A
#
# COMPACT_ATOMS: atom_id res chain seq x y z
N MET A 1 -1.53 49.89 26.13
CA MET A 1 -0.60 48.87 25.70
C MET A 1 -1.37 47.57 25.42
N ARG A 2 -1.71 47.29 24.17
CA ARG A 2 -2.44 46.12 23.73
C ARG A 2 -1.44 45.20 22.98
N ASN A 3 -1.04 44.11 23.62
CA ASN A 3 -0.23 43.10 22.97
C ASN A 3 -1.12 42.30 21.99
N GLY A 4 -0.97 42.56 20.71
CA GLY A 4 -1.48 41.73 19.64
C GLY A 4 -0.65 40.44 19.56
N ARG A 5 -1.21 39.32 20.01
CA ARG A 5 -0.70 37.99 19.65
C ARG A 5 -1.09 37.71 18.21
N SER A 6 -0.12 37.82 17.35
CA SER A 6 -0.18 37.33 15.97
C SER A 6 -0.47 35.82 16.03
N ALA A 7 -1.63 35.42 15.60
CA ALA A 7 -1.95 34.03 15.31
C ALA A 7 -1.15 33.64 14.05
N ASN A 8 0.03 33.06 14.25
CA ASN A 8 0.70 32.31 13.22
C ASN A 8 -0.20 31.12 12.88
N GLN A 9 -0.98 31.29 11.83
CA GLN A 9 -1.57 30.14 11.14
C GLN A 9 -0.42 29.31 10.61
N LEU A 10 -0.13 28.25 11.34
CA LEU A 10 0.72 27.17 10.89
C LEU A 10 -0.02 26.56 9.68
N LYS A 11 0.31 27.05 8.48
CA LYS A 11 -0.01 26.38 7.24
C LYS A 11 0.78 25.08 7.31
N ILE A 12 0.12 24.02 7.80
CA ILE A 12 0.57 22.65 7.62
C ILE A 12 0.51 22.44 6.11
N LEU A 13 1.61 22.74 5.43
CA LEU A 13 1.89 22.17 4.13
C LEU A 13 2.00 20.67 4.39
N ALA A 14 0.86 19.98 4.27
CA ALA A 14 0.84 18.54 4.18
C ALA A 14 1.71 18.20 2.98
N GLY A 15 2.95 17.84 3.25
CA GLY A 15 3.85 17.27 2.26
C GLY A 15 3.23 15.96 1.80
N TRP A 16 2.54 16.02 0.67
CA TRP A 16 1.84 14.92 0.06
C TRP A 16 2.87 14.03 -0.60
N LEU A 17 3.24 12.98 0.08
CA LEU A 17 4.14 11.96 -0.45
C LEU A 17 3.34 10.75 -0.90
N LEU A 18 3.64 10.40 -2.07
CA LEU A 18 3.00 9.47 -2.96
C LEU A 18 3.54 8.05 -2.80
N CYS A 19 2.72 7.02 -2.67
CA CYS A 19 3.11 5.64 -2.83
C CYS A 19 2.21 4.82 -3.74
N MET A 20 2.84 4.08 -4.56
CA MET A 20 2.20 3.00 -5.28
C MET A 20 1.96 1.86 -4.32
N SER A 21 0.70 1.54 -4.10
CA SER A 21 0.32 0.31 -3.45
C SER A 21 0.94 -0.86 -4.21
N CYS A 22 2.10 -1.31 -3.78
CA CYS A 22 2.44 -2.71 -3.95
C CYS A 22 1.43 -3.52 -3.12
N ALA A 23 0.14 -3.40 -3.44
CA ALA A 23 -0.79 -4.46 -3.15
C ALA A 23 -0.31 -5.62 -4.02
N HIS A 24 0.76 -6.28 -3.56
CA HIS A 24 1.16 -7.55 -4.08
C HIS A 24 -0.05 -8.46 -3.93
N ALA A 25 -0.92 -8.46 -4.95
CA ALA A 25 -1.74 -9.60 -5.22
C ALA A 25 -0.73 -10.67 -5.60
N ASP A 26 -0.18 -11.35 -4.58
CA ASP A 26 0.63 -12.54 -4.79
C ASP A 26 -0.31 -13.60 -5.38
N PRO A 27 -0.28 -13.87 -6.69
CA PRO A 27 -1.08 -14.95 -7.27
C PRO A 27 -0.65 -16.31 -6.73
N ALA A 28 0.56 -16.42 -6.17
CA ALA A 28 1.06 -17.63 -5.52
C ALA A 28 0.57 -17.80 -4.06
N ALA A 29 -0.06 -16.80 -3.47
CA ALA A 29 -0.76 -16.94 -2.19
C ALA A 29 -2.15 -17.56 -2.36
N ARG A 30 -2.61 -17.75 -3.58
CA ARG A 30 -3.69 -18.66 -3.90
C ARG A 30 -3.04 -20.02 -4.13
N GLY A 31 -3.36 -21.02 -3.33
CA GLY A 31 -3.20 -22.41 -3.69
C GLY A 31 -4.18 -22.74 -4.84
N GLU A 32 -4.10 -22.00 -5.95
CA GLU A 32 -4.87 -22.30 -7.13
C GLU A 32 -4.13 -23.41 -7.88
N PRO A 33 -4.83 -24.54 -8.19
CA PRO A 33 -4.31 -25.53 -9.12
C PRO A 33 -4.01 -24.82 -10.44
N ALA A 34 -2.88 -25.21 -11.06
CA ALA A 34 -2.42 -24.68 -12.32
C ALA A 34 -3.57 -24.50 -13.33
N VAL A 35 -3.73 -23.24 -13.76
CA VAL A 35 -4.32 -22.83 -15.04
C VAL A 35 -5.60 -23.57 -15.47
N ALA A 36 -6.68 -23.40 -14.72
CA ALA A 36 -7.98 -23.30 -15.36
C ALA A 36 -8.13 -21.82 -15.75
N ALA A 37 -8.24 -21.53 -17.04
CA ALA A 37 -8.46 -20.19 -17.55
C ALA A 37 -9.75 -19.63 -16.93
N HIS A 38 -9.64 -18.86 -15.86
CA HIS A 38 -10.77 -18.16 -15.26
C HIS A 38 -11.21 -17.08 -16.22
N HIS A 39 -12.16 -17.41 -17.10
CA HIS A 39 -12.79 -16.45 -18.01
C HIS A 39 -13.69 -15.45 -17.25
N ALA A 40 -14.00 -15.71 -15.99
CA ALA A 40 -14.83 -14.85 -15.16
C ALA A 40 -14.01 -13.80 -14.40
N TRP A 41 -14.59 -12.63 -14.20
CA TRP A 41 -14.06 -11.61 -13.32
C TRP A 41 -14.25 -12.02 -11.86
N ALA A 42 -13.23 -11.87 -11.05
CA ALA A 42 -13.29 -11.97 -9.59
C ALA A 42 -13.18 -10.57 -9.00
N PHE A 43 -14.11 -10.21 -8.14
CA PHE A 43 -14.16 -8.89 -7.53
C PHE A 43 -13.83 -8.94 -6.04
N LYS A 44 -13.31 -7.81 -5.54
CA LYS A 44 -13.09 -7.57 -4.12
C LYS A 44 -13.51 -6.16 -3.77
N LEU A 45 -14.48 -6.03 -2.86
CA LEU A 45 -14.92 -4.76 -2.27
C LEU A 45 -14.31 -4.61 -0.88
N THR A 46 -13.74 -3.45 -0.58
CA THR A 46 -13.05 -3.18 0.69
C THR A 46 -13.40 -1.78 1.21
N PRO A 47 -14.44 -1.63 2.03
CA PRO A 47 -14.59 -0.45 2.87
C PRO A 47 -13.54 -0.42 3.97
N SER A 48 -13.05 0.78 4.28
CA SER A 48 -12.07 1.04 5.33
C SER A 48 -12.43 2.31 6.08
N TYR A 49 -12.17 2.30 7.38
CA TYR A 49 -12.35 3.43 8.28
C TYR A 49 -11.01 3.77 8.94
N TYR A 50 -10.70 5.07 9.01
CA TYR A 50 -9.44 5.58 9.50
C TYR A 50 -9.67 6.59 10.62
N VAL A 51 -9.02 6.37 11.75
CA VAL A 51 -8.93 7.30 12.87
C VAL A 51 -7.50 7.81 12.93
N THR A 52 -7.31 9.12 12.72
CA THR A 52 -5.98 9.76 12.70
C THR A 52 -5.93 10.83 13.78
N GLY A 53 -4.91 10.78 14.63
CA GLY A 53 -4.76 11.76 15.71
C GLY A 53 -4.67 13.20 15.19
N GLY A 54 -5.51 14.09 15.71
CA GLY A 54 -5.53 15.50 15.34
C GLY A 54 -6.19 15.84 13.99
N LEU A 55 -6.76 14.85 13.29
CA LEU A 55 -7.47 15.03 12.02
C LEU A 55 -8.88 14.44 12.11
N ALA A 56 -9.77 14.85 11.20
CA ALA A 56 -11.07 14.21 11.06
C ALA A 56 -10.92 12.76 10.62
N ASP A 57 -11.88 11.93 10.98
CA ASP A 57 -11.94 10.54 10.55
C ASP A 57 -12.17 10.44 9.04
N ALA A 58 -11.69 9.36 8.46
CA ALA A 58 -11.81 9.16 7.03
C ALA A 58 -12.37 7.78 6.68
N ILE A 59 -12.97 7.73 5.50
CA ILE A 59 -13.45 6.49 4.88
C ILE A 59 -12.77 6.28 3.53
N ASP A 60 -12.56 5.04 3.15
CA ASP A 60 -12.13 4.62 1.83
C ASP A 60 -12.99 3.46 1.35
N LEU A 61 -13.45 3.52 0.13
CA LEU A 61 -14.13 2.42 -0.53
C LEU A 61 -13.32 2.00 -1.75
N ASN A 62 -12.86 0.76 -1.78
CA ASN A 62 -12.05 0.22 -2.86
C ASN A 62 -12.74 -0.99 -3.49
N LEU A 63 -12.97 -0.93 -4.80
CA LEU A 63 -13.42 -2.05 -5.63
C LEU A 63 -12.27 -2.46 -6.54
N ARG A 64 -11.84 -3.72 -6.45
CA ARG A 64 -10.83 -4.31 -7.33
C ARG A 64 -11.44 -5.48 -8.09
N GLY A 65 -11.22 -5.56 -9.39
CA GLY A 65 -11.57 -6.67 -10.26
C GLY A 65 -10.32 -7.27 -10.87
N GLY A 66 -10.29 -8.60 -11.00
CA GLY A 66 -9.21 -9.32 -11.67
C GLY A 66 -9.74 -10.37 -12.64
N ARG A 67 -9.07 -10.52 -13.79
CA ARG A 67 -9.33 -11.56 -14.78
C ARG A 67 -8.04 -11.97 -15.49
N GLY A 68 -7.61 -13.20 -15.27
CA GLY A 68 -6.32 -13.67 -15.79
C GLY A 68 -5.17 -12.79 -15.31
N ALA A 69 -4.39 -12.26 -16.23
CA ALA A 69 -3.26 -11.38 -15.93
C ALA A 69 -3.63 -9.92 -15.62
N HIS A 70 -4.89 -9.54 -15.82
CA HIS A 70 -5.38 -8.18 -15.68
C HIS A 70 -5.96 -7.90 -14.30
N ALA A 71 -5.65 -6.78 -13.70
CA ALA A 71 -6.32 -6.27 -12.52
C ALA A 71 -6.62 -4.78 -12.68
N LEU A 72 -7.85 -4.41 -12.36
CA LEU A 72 -8.35 -3.04 -12.35
C LEU A 72 -8.85 -2.70 -10.95
N TRP A 73 -8.72 -1.47 -10.53
CA TRP A 73 -9.31 -1.02 -9.28
C TRP A 73 -9.79 0.43 -9.38
N LEU A 74 -10.87 0.70 -8.64
CA LEU A 74 -11.46 2.01 -8.45
C LEU A 74 -11.62 2.24 -6.95
N ALA A 75 -11.21 3.38 -6.45
CA ALA A 75 -11.32 3.69 -5.04
C ALA A 75 -11.71 5.16 -4.82
N HIS A 76 -12.40 5.40 -3.72
CA HIS A 76 -12.76 6.74 -3.29
C HIS A 76 -12.44 6.90 -1.80
N TYR A 77 -11.56 7.85 -1.49
CA TYR A 77 -11.18 8.23 -0.14
C TYR A 77 -11.79 9.60 0.20
N ARG A 78 -12.32 9.73 1.41
CA ARG A 78 -12.86 10.99 1.92
C ARG A 78 -12.54 11.17 3.40
N ARG A 79 -12.04 12.36 3.73
CA ARG A 79 -11.82 12.85 5.10
C ARG A 79 -12.65 14.12 5.31
N ALA A 80 -13.88 13.95 5.80
CA ALA A 80 -14.85 15.05 6.00
C ALA A 80 -14.79 16.09 4.85
N ALA A 81 -14.65 17.38 5.18
CA ALA A 81 -14.49 18.47 4.20
C ALA A 81 -12.99 18.80 3.92
N GLU A 82 -12.04 18.05 4.52
CA GLU A 82 -10.61 18.39 4.43
C GLU A 82 -10.00 17.89 3.12
N PHE A 83 -10.36 16.68 2.70
CA PHE A 83 -9.76 16.04 1.54
C PHE A 83 -10.63 14.91 1.00
N GLU A 84 -10.76 14.85 -0.32
CA GLU A 84 -11.33 13.70 -1.02
C GLU A 84 -10.51 13.36 -2.27
N GLN A 85 -10.46 12.09 -2.64
CA GLN A 85 -9.77 11.65 -3.84
C GLN A 85 -10.39 10.39 -4.42
N THR A 86 -10.73 10.44 -5.70
CA THR A 86 -11.09 9.26 -6.49
C THR A 86 -9.85 8.78 -7.22
N ARG A 87 -9.62 7.46 -7.22
CA ARG A 87 -8.42 6.81 -7.77
C ARG A 87 -8.83 5.64 -8.65
N ILE A 88 -8.16 5.48 -9.76
CA ILE A 88 -8.29 4.33 -10.65
C ILE A 88 -6.91 3.80 -11.00
N GLY A 89 -6.77 2.50 -11.12
CA GLY A 89 -5.51 1.91 -11.52
C GLY A 89 -5.69 0.61 -12.29
N TYR A 90 -4.64 0.24 -12.98
CA TYR A 90 -4.54 -0.97 -13.78
C TYR A 90 -3.18 -1.61 -13.56
N GLU A 91 -3.17 -2.93 -13.44
CA GLU A 91 -1.98 -3.77 -13.33
C GLU A 91 -2.08 -4.91 -14.35
N TYR A 92 -0.93 -5.30 -14.88
CA TYR A 92 -0.80 -6.45 -15.75
C TYR A 92 0.32 -7.36 -15.26
N THR A 93 0.04 -8.65 -15.08
CA THR A 93 1.03 -9.63 -14.64
C THR A 93 1.62 -10.35 -15.84
N VAL A 94 2.90 -10.14 -16.12
CA VAL A 94 3.66 -10.88 -17.10
C VAL A 94 4.36 -12.04 -16.40
N HIS A 95 3.98 -13.28 -16.72
CA HIS A 95 4.66 -14.46 -16.21
C HIS A 95 5.93 -14.72 -17.00
N LEU A 96 7.04 -14.90 -16.30
CA LEU A 96 8.36 -15.21 -16.85
C LEU A 96 8.79 -16.62 -16.41
N PRO A 97 9.71 -17.29 -17.12
CA PRO A 97 10.19 -18.60 -16.70
C PRO A 97 10.79 -18.64 -15.29
N ILE A 98 11.31 -17.51 -14.81
CA ILE A 98 11.99 -17.39 -13.51
C ILE A 98 11.24 -16.44 -12.54
N GLY A 99 9.95 -16.15 -12.80
CA GLY A 99 9.20 -15.25 -11.92
C GLY A 99 8.10 -14.46 -12.62
N GLN A 100 7.89 -13.22 -12.21
CA GLN A 100 6.85 -12.36 -12.78
C GLN A 100 7.26 -10.89 -12.80
N LEU A 101 6.71 -10.14 -13.76
CA LEU A 101 6.84 -8.70 -13.89
C LEU A 101 5.43 -8.08 -13.84
N ILE A 102 5.28 -7.00 -13.09
CA ILE A 102 3.99 -6.35 -12.87
C ILE A 102 4.11 -4.85 -13.15
N PRO A 103 3.95 -4.41 -14.41
CA PRO A 103 3.73 -3.01 -14.72
C PRO A 103 2.36 -2.55 -14.18
N SER A 104 2.30 -1.31 -13.71
CA SER A 104 1.05 -0.69 -13.29
C SER A 104 0.97 0.78 -13.67
N LEU A 105 -0.27 1.25 -13.84
CA LEU A 105 -0.61 2.65 -14.06
C LEU A 105 -1.70 3.06 -13.08
N GLN A 106 -1.66 4.30 -12.64
CA GLN A 106 -2.62 4.85 -11.70
C GLN A 106 -2.89 6.31 -12.00
N LEU A 107 -4.16 6.67 -11.94
CA LEU A 107 -4.65 8.05 -12.06
C LEU A 107 -5.49 8.38 -10.84
N ALA A 108 -5.51 9.65 -10.46
CA ALA A 108 -6.43 10.14 -9.42
C ALA A 108 -6.94 11.53 -9.75
N SER A 109 -8.03 11.92 -9.08
CA SER A 109 -8.53 13.29 -9.09
C SER A 109 -7.41 14.26 -8.69
N HIS A 110 -7.56 15.54 -9.02
CA HIS A 110 -6.54 16.59 -8.86
C HIS A 110 -5.31 16.40 -9.76
N GLY A 111 -5.48 15.63 -10.86
CA GLY A 111 -4.47 15.50 -11.92
C GLY A 111 -3.29 14.59 -11.59
N PHE A 112 -3.42 13.73 -10.57
CA PHE A 112 -2.38 12.77 -10.26
C PHE A 112 -2.25 11.70 -11.35
N ALA A 113 -1.01 11.34 -11.70
CA ALA A 113 -0.66 10.22 -12.55
C ALA A 113 0.62 9.57 -12.05
N GLY A 114 0.62 8.25 -11.99
CA GLY A 114 1.79 7.45 -11.58
C GLY A 114 1.85 6.13 -12.30
N GLY A 115 3.02 5.52 -12.30
CA GLY A 115 3.26 4.19 -12.83
C GLY A 115 4.32 3.45 -12.02
N SER A 116 4.30 2.12 -12.02
CA SER A 116 5.34 1.30 -11.44
C SER A 116 5.67 0.09 -12.29
N LEU A 117 6.84 -0.43 -12.02
CA LEU A 117 7.28 -1.71 -12.50
C LEU A 117 7.80 -2.50 -11.32
N ASN A 118 7.14 -3.61 -10.98
CA ASN A 118 7.55 -4.52 -9.93
C ASN A 118 7.93 -5.86 -10.52
N ALA A 119 8.97 -6.51 -9.98
CA ALA A 119 9.42 -7.82 -10.37
C ALA A 119 9.59 -8.72 -9.15
N GLN A 120 9.19 -9.97 -9.31
CA GLN A 120 9.53 -11.06 -8.40
C GLN A 120 10.31 -12.10 -9.21
N ILE A 121 11.55 -12.37 -8.84
CA ILE A 121 12.47 -13.23 -9.57
C ILE A 121 12.91 -14.36 -8.65
N GLY A 122 12.65 -15.58 -9.03
CA GLY A 122 12.88 -16.80 -8.25
C GLY A 122 11.57 -17.49 -7.88
N ASP A 123 11.67 -18.67 -7.30
CA ASP A 123 10.54 -19.52 -6.92
C ASP A 123 10.47 -19.68 -5.38
N SER A 124 11.06 -20.73 -4.81
CA SER A 124 11.02 -21.00 -3.37
C SER A 124 11.73 -19.93 -2.54
N VAL A 125 12.79 -19.36 -3.09
CA VAL A 125 13.43 -18.11 -2.65
C VAL A 125 13.40 -17.16 -3.83
N TYR A 126 12.99 -15.90 -3.58
CA TYR A 126 12.81 -14.94 -4.65
C TYR A 126 13.29 -13.53 -4.26
N ALA A 127 13.78 -12.80 -5.23
CA ALA A 127 14.07 -11.38 -5.12
C ALA A 127 12.81 -10.54 -5.42
N LEU A 128 12.68 -9.42 -4.73
CA LEU A 128 11.68 -8.40 -4.96
C LEU A 128 12.39 -7.13 -5.42
N LEU A 129 12.02 -6.63 -6.59
CA LEU A 129 12.54 -5.40 -7.17
C LEU A 129 11.37 -4.52 -7.61
N GLY A 130 11.51 -3.22 -7.48
CA GLY A 130 10.47 -2.30 -7.90
C GLY A 130 10.98 -0.89 -8.18
N LEU A 131 10.28 -0.21 -9.07
CA LEU A 131 10.50 1.19 -9.40
C LEU A 131 9.14 1.88 -9.54
N GLY A 132 8.92 2.95 -8.79
CA GLY A 132 7.76 3.82 -8.87
C GLY A 132 8.11 5.21 -9.38
N ARG A 133 7.22 5.80 -10.19
CA ARG A 133 7.33 7.17 -10.69
C ARG A 133 5.96 7.83 -10.81
N THR A 134 5.94 9.13 -10.53
CA THR A 134 4.71 9.93 -10.59
C THR A 134 4.97 11.28 -11.24
N ASN A 135 3.89 12.01 -11.47
CA ASN A 135 3.92 13.41 -11.89
C ASN A 135 4.01 14.42 -10.73
N LEU A 136 4.26 13.93 -9.49
CA LEU A 136 4.39 14.72 -8.27
C LEU A 136 3.13 15.55 -7.88
N ARG A 137 1.96 15.20 -8.40
CA ARG A 137 0.69 15.77 -7.94
C ARG A 137 0.23 15.08 -6.67
N ASP A 138 -0.63 15.74 -5.94
CA ASP A 138 -1.15 15.27 -4.66
C ASP A 138 -1.86 13.92 -4.78
N TYR A 139 -1.50 13.01 -3.89
CA TYR A 139 -2.06 11.68 -3.81
C TYR A 139 -2.13 11.19 -2.36
N TYR A 140 -3.29 10.73 -1.94
CA TYR A 140 -3.43 10.12 -0.63
C TYR A 140 -3.05 8.64 -0.69
N ASN A 141 -1.94 8.34 -0.06
CA ASN A 141 -1.42 7.00 -0.03
C ASN A 141 -1.95 6.20 1.18
N LEU A 142 -2.57 5.07 0.90
CA LEU A 142 -3.11 4.20 1.94
C LEU A 142 -2.07 3.26 2.56
N ASN A 143 -0.93 3.06 1.92
CA ASN A 143 0.15 2.18 2.39
C ASN A 143 1.32 2.96 3.02
N PHE A 144 1.35 4.28 2.81
CA PHE A 144 2.29 5.20 3.44
C PHE A 144 3.77 4.98 3.10
N ASP A 145 4.03 4.32 1.98
CA ASP A 145 5.36 4.17 1.40
C ASP A 145 5.67 5.32 0.43
N PRO A 146 6.94 5.68 0.16
CA PRO A 146 7.27 6.64 -0.89
C PRO A 146 6.84 6.14 -2.27
N ASN A 147 6.23 6.99 -3.11
CA ASN A 147 5.75 6.59 -4.43
C ASN A 147 6.81 6.70 -5.53
N ASP A 148 7.58 7.78 -5.50
CA ASP A 148 8.77 7.90 -6.33
C ASP A 148 9.89 7.12 -5.63
N SER A 149 9.91 5.81 -5.82
CA SER A 149 10.69 4.90 -4.98
C SER A 149 11.38 3.80 -5.75
N ILE A 150 12.36 3.21 -5.07
CA ILE A 150 12.95 1.92 -5.41
C ILE A 150 12.53 0.92 -4.32
N VAL A 151 12.16 -0.28 -4.75
CA VAL A 151 11.88 -1.42 -3.87
C VAL A 151 12.95 -2.48 -4.08
N VAL A 152 13.51 -3.00 -2.98
CA VAL A 152 14.45 -4.11 -2.99
C VAL A 152 14.17 -5.03 -1.81
N GLY A 153 14.12 -6.32 -2.04
CA GLY A 153 13.88 -7.28 -0.99
C GLY A 153 14.07 -8.73 -1.42
N LEU A 154 13.83 -9.60 -0.46
CA LEU A 154 13.86 -11.05 -0.62
C LEU A 154 12.64 -11.67 0.03
N GLY A 155 12.22 -12.81 -0.47
CA GLY A 155 11.17 -13.60 0.14
C GLY A 155 11.40 -15.09 0.01
N THR A 156 10.65 -15.87 0.78
CA THR A 156 10.75 -17.32 0.76
C THR A 156 9.40 -17.99 0.99
N ARG A 157 9.21 -19.13 0.31
CA ARG A 157 8.10 -20.08 0.46
C ARG A 157 8.57 -21.44 1.00
N LEU A 158 9.82 -21.53 1.50
CA LEU A 158 10.38 -22.77 2.05
C LEU A 158 9.69 -23.23 3.35
N LEU A 159 9.05 -22.32 4.07
CA LEU A 159 8.28 -22.65 5.26
C LEU A 159 6.91 -23.22 4.87
N PRO A 160 6.46 -24.35 5.46
CA PRO A 160 5.17 -24.94 5.12
C PRO A 160 4.02 -23.95 5.25
N LYS A 161 3.16 -23.88 4.23
CA LYS A 161 1.96 -23.03 4.22
C LYS A 161 2.23 -21.54 4.47
N SER A 162 3.49 -21.11 4.33
CA SER A 162 3.94 -19.77 4.65
C SER A 162 4.68 -19.12 3.49
N ASN A 163 4.50 -17.83 3.37
CA ASN A 163 5.32 -16.95 2.54
C ASN A 163 5.82 -15.80 3.42
N VAL A 164 7.13 -15.66 3.53
CA VAL A 164 7.77 -14.59 4.30
C VAL A 164 8.56 -13.71 3.35
N SER A 165 8.42 -12.40 3.47
CA SER A 165 9.22 -11.46 2.69
C SER A 165 9.74 -10.31 3.57
N LEU A 166 10.96 -9.89 3.30
CA LEU A 166 11.60 -8.72 3.87
C LEU A 166 12.01 -7.81 2.73
N TYR A 167 11.48 -6.60 2.70
CA TYR A 167 11.82 -5.64 1.64
C TYR A 167 11.86 -4.22 2.17
N THR A 168 12.52 -3.34 1.43
CA THR A 168 12.58 -1.91 1.68
C THR A 168 11.99 -1.14 0.51
N VAL A 169 11.22 -0.10 0.82
CA VAL A 169 10.76 0.92 -0.10
C VAL A 169 11.48 2.21 0.26
N ARG A 170 12.19 2.80 -0.72
CA ARG A 170 13.04 3.96 -0.49
C ARG A 170 12.74 5.06 -1.50
N ASP A 171 12.54 6.29 -1.00
CA ASP A 171 12.53 7.48 -1.86
C ASP A 171 13.84 7.60 -2.66
N ASN A 172 13.71 7.87 -3.95
CA ASN A 172 14.86 8.04 -4.84
C ASN A 172 14.73 9.26 -5.76
N ARG A 173 13.86 10.21 -5.44
CA ARG A 173 13.64 11.42 -6.24
C ARG A 173 13.49 12.70 -5.44
N LEU A 174 12.82 12.66 -4.29
CA LEU A 174 12.43 13.85 -3.54
C LEU A 174 13.44 14.26 -2.48
N SER A 175 14.54 13.53 -2.34
CA SER A 175 15.61 13.79 -1.37
C SER A 175 15.12 13.83 0.10
N THR A 176 14.00 13.21 0.38
CA THR A 176 13.40 13.14 1.73
C THR A 176 14.13 12.14 2.63
N GLY A 177 14.93 11.25 2.04
CA GLY A 177 15.56 10.13 2.75
C GLY A 177 14.56 9.13 3.31
N GLN A 178 13.29 9.17 2.87
CA GLN A 178 12.26 8.25 3.33
C GLN A 178 12.62 6.82 2.95
N LYS A 179 12.53 5.97 3.94
CA LYS A 179 12.75 4.54 3.84
C LYS A 179 11.77 3.82 4.75
N VAL A 180 11.09 2.82 4.21
CA VAL A 180 10.22 1.91 4.95
C VAL A 180 10.74 0.50 4.75
N ILE A 181 10.90 -0.25 5.84
CA ILE A 181 11.28 -1.66 5.81
C ILE A 181 10.07 -2.46 6.25
N HIS A 182 9.69 -3.46 5.47
CA HIS A 182 8.57 -4.35 5.74
C HIS A 182 9.05 -5.78 5.98
N LEU A 183 8.52 -6.40 7.03
CA LEU A 183 8.55 -7.84 7.23
C LEU A 183 7.12 -8.35 7.10
N VAL A 184 6.84 -9.08 6.05
CA VAL A 184 5.49 -9.61 5.77
C VAL A 184 5.50 -11.11 5.89
N TRP A 185 4.61 -11.63 6.72
CA TRP A 185 4.35 -13.06 6.85
C TRP A 185 2.92 -13.36 6.43
N ARG A 186 2.76 -14.30 5.49
CA ARG A 186 1.48 -14.86 5.06
C ARG A 186 1.45 -16.33 5.40
N PHE A 187 0.41 -16.75 6.11
CA PHE A 187 0.21 -18.11 6.54
C PHE A 187 -1.19 -18.59 6.12
N ALA A 188 -1.26 -19.66 5.34
CA ALA A 188 -2.51 -20.27 4.88
C ALA A 188 -2.60 -21.70 5.45
N PRO A 189 -3.18 -21.90 6.65
CA PRO A 189 -3.29 -23.23 7.28
C PRO A 189 -4.09 -24.19 6.42
N ASP A 190 -5.07 -23.68 5.68
CA ASP A 190 -5.91 -24.43 4.73
C ASP A 190 -6.38 -23.49 3.59
N ASP A 191 -7.16 -24.03 2.65
CA ASP A 191 -7.66 -23.31 1.46
C ASP A 191 -8.70 -22.22 1.79
N HIS A 192 -9.22 -22.20 3.00
CA HIS A 192 -10.27 -21.27 3.43
C HIS A 192 -9.77 -20.14 4.30
N GLN A 193 -8.58 -20.28 4.88
CA GLN A 193 -8.04 -19.35 5.86
C GLN A 193 -6.68 -18.83 5.46
N ARG A 194 -6.45 -17.55 5.69
CA ARG A 194 -5.15 -16.94 5.53
C ARG A 194 -4.95 -15.83 6.55
N TRP A 195 -3.82 -15.84 7.19
CA TRP A 195 -3.31 -14.76 8.02
C TRP A 195 -2.25 -13.98 7.23
N THR A 196 -2.30 -12.66 7.34
CA THR A 196 -1.23 -11.79 6.85
C THR A 196 -0.85 -10.83 7.96
N VAL A 197 0.41 -10.85 8.33
CA VAL A 197 1.02 -9.92 9.29
C VAL A 197 2.04 -9.10 8.52
N ASP A 198 1.94 -7.78 8.60
CA ASP A 198 2.93 -6.85 8.07
C ASP A 198 3.43 -5.97 9.21
N LEU A 199 4.71 -6.10 9.51
CA LEU A 199 5.44 -5.26 10.44
C LEU A 199 6.31 -4.31 9.62
N SER A 200 6.20 -3.00 9.89
CA SER A 200 7.07 -2.05 9.21
C SER A 200 7.73 -1.08 10.18
N ALA A 201 8.93 -0.65 9.78
CA ALA A 201 9.68 0.42 10.43
C ALA A 201 10.07 1.44 9.37
N LYS A 202 9.91 2.72 9.69
CA LYS A 202 10.18 3.81 8.77
C LYS A 202 11.04 4.90 9.38
N HIS A 203 11.80 5.55 8.49
CA HIS A 203 12.61 6.72 8.82
C HIS A 203 12.68 7.62 7.59
N GLY A 204 12.66 8.95 7.79
CA GLY A 204 12.79 9.94 6.73
C GLY A 204 12.09 11.25 7.09
N ARG A 205 12.03 12.16 6.13
CA ARG A 205 11.45 13.49 6.29
C ARG A 205 10.14 13.60 5.52
N PRO A 206 9.12 14.32 6.02
CA PRO A 206 7.90 14.58 5.25
C PRO A 206 8.19 15.37 3.96
N VAL A 207 9.12 16.33 4.02
CA VAL A 207 9.69 17.09 2.89
C VAL A 207 11.20 17.24 3.09
N ALA A 208 11.94 17.57 2.03
CA ALA A 208 13.41 17.57 2.04
C ALA A 208 14.04 18.38 3.18
N ASP A 209 13.43 19.53 3.53
CA ASP A 209 13.97 20.48 4.53
C ASP A 209 13.40 20.28 5.94
N ALA A 210 12.51 19.31 6.14
CA ALA A 210 11.93 19.02 7.45
C ALA A 210 12.84 18.15 8.33
N GLU A 211 12.50 18.06 9.62
CA GLU A 211 13.14 17.12 10.52
C GLU A 211 12.78 15.68 10.18
N ALA A 212 13.71 14.77 10.42
CA ALA A 212 13.51 13.35 10.18
C ALA A 212 12.59 12.76 11.26
N VAL A 213 11.64 11.94 10.81
CA VAL A 213 10.67 11.23 11.64
C VAL A 213 10.91 9.74 11.56
N SER A 214 10.83 9.07 12.70
CA SER A 214 10.85 7.60 12.78
C SER A 214 9.52 7.08 13.29
N GLY A 215 9.04 5.99 12.72
CA GLY A 215 7.79 5.35 13.09
C GLY A 215 7.80 3.85 12.82
N HIS A 216 6.73 3.19 13.23
CA HIS A 216 6.51 1.77 12.98
C HIS A 216 5.02 1.50 12.76
N ALA A 217 4.71 0.41 12.10
CA ALA A 217 3.35 -0.02 11.91
C ALA A 217 3.20 -1.56 12.05
N LEU A 218 1.99 -1.94 12.41
CA LEU A 218 1.53 -3.34 12.40
C LEU A 218 0.22 -3.38 11.63
N SER A 219 0.12 -4.28 10.67
CA SER A 219 -1.13 -4.64 10.01
C SER A 219 -1.38 -6.13 10.15
N LEU A 220 -2.56 -6.48 10.64
CA LEU A 220 -3.03 -7.86 10.74
C LEU A 220 -4.26 -8.02 9.85
N THR A 221 -4.23 -8.99 8.95
CA THR A 221 -5.37 -9.36 8.12
C THR A 221 -5.69 -10.83 8.32
N TYR A 222 -6.95 -11.13 8.57
CA TYR A 222 -7.49 -12.48 8.59
C TYR A 222 -8.49 -12.65 7.47
N ASP A 223 -8.23 -13.58 6.58
CA ASP A 223 -9.11 -13.99 5.49
C ASP A 223 -9.81 -15.30 5.87
N TYR A 224 -11.13 -15.34 5.70
CA TYR A 224 -11.93 -16.56 5.81
C TYR A 224 -12.87 -16.68 4.61
N ARG A 225 -12.61 -17.63 3.72
CA ARG A 225 -13.36 -17.81 2.48
C ARG A 225 -13.44 -16.49 1.67
N GLN A 226 -14.65 -15.94 1.54
CA GLN A 226 -14.91 -14.72 0.76
C GLN A 226 -14.76 -13.42 1.56
N VAL A 227 -14.66 -13.50 2.88
CA VAL A 227 -14.59 -12.32 3.77
C VAL A 227 -13.19 -12.16 4.34
N PHE A 228 -12.76 -10.94 4.55
CA PHE A 228 -11.58 -10.67 5.37
C PHE A 228 -11.80 -9.46 6.27
N VAL A 229 -11.06 -9.43 7.37
CA VAL A 229 -10.96 -8.29 8.27
C VAL A 229 -9.49 -7.89 8.37
N ARG A 230 -9.23 -6.58 8.35
CA ARG A 230 -7.90 -6.01 8.57
C ARG A 230 -7.96 -4.98 9.68
N LEU A 231 -7.00 -5.07 10.58
CA LEU A 231 -6.70 -4.05 11.59
C LEU A 231 -5.26 -3.59 11.37
N ALA A 232 -5.05 -2.28 11.30
CA ALA A 232 -3.72 -1.71 11.20
C ALA A 232 -3.56 -0.53 12.16
N ARG A 233 -2.39 -0.45 12.78
CA ARG A 233 -1.97 0.68 13.60
C ARG A 233 -0.63 1.17 13.07
N GLU A 234 -0.54 2.47 12.81
CA GLU A 234 0.67 3.11 12.32
C GLU A 234 1.01 4.33 13.17
N ARG A 235 2.23 4.40 13.63
CA ARG A 235 2.79 5.56 14.30
C ARG A 235 3.47 6.46 13.29
N ARG A 236 3.29 7.78 13.47
CA ARG A 236 3.87 8.79 12.60
C ARG A 236 3.47 8.60 11.13
N VAL A 237 2.15 8.40 10.89
CA VAL A 237 1.61 8.13 9.55
C VAL A 237 2.10 9.15 8.53
N ASN A 238 2.49 8.71 7.34
CA ASN A 238 3.05 9.56 6.29
C ASN A 238 4.22 10.45 6.74
N PHE A 239 5.06 9.97 7.66
CA PHE A 239 6.17 10.74 8.25
C PHE A 239 5.70 12.03 8.94
N SER A 240 4.47 12.08 9.42
CA SER A 240 3.88 13.18 10.19
C SER A 240 3.99 12.92 11.69
N ASP A 241 3.48 13.86 12.51
CA ASP A 241 3.36 13.68 13.95
C ASP A 241 2.12 12.90 14.38
N ALA A 242 1.26 12.56 13.45
CA ALA A 242 0.01 11.85 13.73
C ALA A 242 0.17 10.33 13.73
N ASP A 243 -0.55 9.66 14.61
CA ASP A 243 -0.75 8.21 14.59
C ASP A 243 -2.09 7.88 13.93
N GLN A 244 -2.18 6.73 13.27
CA GLN A 244 -3.42 6.30 12.62
C GLN A 244 -3.78 4.86 12.97
N THR A 245 -5.08 4.61 13.15
CA THR A 245 -5.68 3.28 13.20
C THR A 245 -6.58 3.10 11.99
N ARG A 246 -6.50 1.94 11.34
CA ARG A 246 -7.35 1.56 10.21
C ARG A 246 -8.06 0.25 10.50
N VAL A 247 -9.36 0.22 10.26
CA VAL A 247 -10.17 -1.00 10.23
C VAL A 247 -10.72 -1.18 8.81
N SER A 248 -10.60 -2.37 8.25
CA SER A 248 -11.17 -2.68 6.93
C SER A 248 -11.89 -4.03 6.99
N ILE A 249 -12.99 -4.12 6.27
CA ILE A 249 -13.69 -5.38 6.01
C ILE A 249 -13.72 -5.55 4.50
N GLY A 250 -13.54 -6.76 4.00
CA GLY A 250 -13.60 -7.01 2.56
C GLY A 250 -14.42 -8.23 2.21
N LEU A 251 -15.05 -8.15 1.05
CA LEU A 251 -15.83 -9.23 0.45
C LEU A 251 -15.26 -9.55 -0.94
N ARG A 252 -15.12 -10.85 -1.25
CA ARG A 252 -14.75 -11.37 -2.60
C ARG A 252 -15.96 -12.07 -3.21
N PHE A 253 -16.20 -11.85 -4.50
CA PHE A 253 -17.34 -12.42 -5.24
C PHE A 253 -17.04 -12.50 -6.73
#